data_164aba36f5669017d4a5b8480ac74679
#
_entry.id   164aba36f5669017d4a5b8480ac74679
#
_cell.length_a   1.000
_cell.length_b   1.000
_cell.length_c   1.000
_cell.angle_alpha   90.00
_cell.angle_beta   90.00
_cell.angle_gamma   90.00
#
_symmetry.space_group_name_H-M   'P 1'
#
loop_
_entity.id
_entity.type
_entity.pdbx_description
1 polymer ?
#
loop_
_entity_poly.entity_id
_entity_poly.type
_entity_poly.pdbx_seq_one_letter_code
_entity_poly.pdbx_strand_id
1 'polypeptide(L)'
;MNFGECAKSAFRNVFSNKMRTFLTMLGIIIGISSVIAIVSIGNGSQAAIEKEFETFGTGSLTVSLSSYNDIETRDLLTMDDYDMLKEIEGVSYVNPTYSGQSTYIKLLDPQETKSASVTGVTADAKYIDNPTMLYGRYISQNDVDMRTNVAVINDTTALKVFGHCDESVLGEKIKLKTWKGTG
;
A
#
# COMPACT_ATOMS: atom_id res chain seq x y z
N MET A 1 40.30 36.49 43.23
CA MET A 1 40.58 35.23 42.50
C MET A 1 40.35 35.49 41.03
N ASN A 2 41.40 35.44 40.23
CA ASN A 2 41.28 35.70 38.79
C ASN A 2 40.65 34.50 38.10
N PHE A 3 39.53 34.71 37.42
CA PHE A 3 38.79 33.68 36.67
C PHE A 3 39.72 32.87 35.72
N GLY A 4 40.75 33.52 35.16
CA GLY A 4 41.74 32.86 34.31
C GLY A 4 42.63 31.85 35.04
N GLU A 5 43.00 32.08 36.31
CA GLU A 5 43.78 31.12 37.10
C GLU A 5 42.96 29.90 37.51
N CYS A 6 41.68 30.10 37.84
CA CYS A 6 40.76 28.98 38.10
C CYS A 6 40.53 28.11 36.87
N ALA A 7 40.34 28.72 35.70
CA ALA A 7 40.17 27.97 34.44
C ALA A 7 41.45 27.19 34.10
N LYS A 8 42.64 27.81 34.22
CA LYS A 8 43.92 27.14 33.95
C LYS A 8 44.19 25.98 34.90
N SER A 9 43.82 26.13 36.20
CA SER A 9 43.95 25.06 37.18
C SER A 9 42.98 23.91 36.90
N ALA A 10 41.73 24.22 36.51
CA ALA A 10 40.75 23.21 36.10
C ALA A 10 41.22 22.38 34.90
N PHE A 11 41.71 23.05 33.85
CA PHE A 11 42.29 22.38 32.68
C PHE A 11 43.47 21.46 33.06
N ARG A 12 44.37 21.94 33.94
CA ARG A 12 45.54 21.15 34.40
C ARG A 12 45.10 19.90 35.15
N ASN A 13 44.03 19.98 35.98
CA ASN A 13 43.50 18.85 36.73
C ASN A 13 42.84 17.81 35.80
N VAL A 14 42.13 18.25 34.75
CA VAL A 14 41.54 17.38 33.71
C VAL A 14 42.64 16.57 33.02
N PHE A 15 43.75 17.20 32.65
CA PHE A 15 44.85 16.53 31.94
C PHE A 15 45.76 15.70 32.86
N SER A 16 45.74 15.94 34.20
CA SER A 16 46.53 15.14 35.16
C SER A 16 46.00 13.72 35.33
N ASN A 17 44.69 13.50 35.16
CA ASN A 17 44.04 12.19 35.28
C ASN A 17 43.39 11.74 33.98
N LYS A 18 44.21 11.56 32.94
CA LYS A 18 43.72 11.27 31.56
C LYS A 18 42.74 10.13 31.46
N MET A 19 42.95 9.01 32.17
CA MET A 19 42.06 7.84 32.13
C MET A 19 40.68 8.12 32.74
N ARG A 20 40.64 8.88 33.86
CA ARG A 20 39.36 9.23 34.48
C ARG A 20 38.55 10.17 33.58
N THR A 21 39.21 11.18 33.03
CA THR A 21 38.62 12.14 32.12
C THR A 21 38.10 11.45 30.87
N PHE A 22 38.90 10.56 30.28
CA PHE A 22 38.51 9.80 29.11
C PHE A 22 37.27 8.93 29.37
N LEU A 23 37.26 8.17 30.47
CA LEU A 23 36.11 7.32 30.85
C LEU A 23 34.83 8.11 31.11
N THR A 24 34.94 9.28 31.80
CA THR A 24 33.77 10.11 32.05
C THR A 24 33.22 10.75 30.78
N MET A 25 34.11 11.25 29.90
CA MET A 25 33.68 11.77 28.58
C MET A 25 33.05 10.68 27.72
N LEU A 26 33.65 9.49 27.70
CA LEU A 26 33.08 8.35 26.95
C LEU A 26 31.68 7.98 27.45
N GLY A 27 31.47 7.95 28.76
CA GLY A 27 30.15 7.69 29.33
C GLY A 27 29.09 8.71 28.93
N ILE A 28 29.47 10.01 28.97
CA ILE A 28 28.57 11.09 28.57
C ILE A 28 28.25 11.00 27.05
N ILE A 29 29.24 10.76 26.22
CA ILE A 29 29.06 10.64 24.77
C ILE A 29 28.11 9.46 24.45
N ILE A 30 28.38 8.29 25.05
CA ILE A 30 27.51 7.12 24.84
C ILE A 30 26.08 7.40 25.33
N GLY A 31 25.94 8.02 26.50
CA GLY A 31 24.62 8.36 27.05
C GLY A 31 23.81 9.28 26.12
N ILE A 32 24.40 10.39 25.70
CA ILE A 32 23.75 11.35 24.80
C ILE A 32 23.47 10.73 23.44
N SER A 33 24.44 10.01 22.87
CA SER A 33 24.28 9.36 21.57
C SER A 33 23.15 8.32 21.58
N SER A 34 23.00 7.57 22.66
CA SER A 34 21.92 6.61 22.83
C SER A 34 20.55 7.28 22.83
N VAL A 35 20.39 8.39 23.53
CA VAL A 35 19.13 9.14 23.56
C VAL A 35 18.78 9.70 22.17
N ILE A 36 19.78 10.31 21.51
CA ILE A 36 19.57 10.84 20.15
C ILE A 36 19.18 9.71 19.18
N ALA A 37 19.85 8.55 19.25
CA ALA A 37 19.54 7.41 18.41
C ALA A 37 18.10 6.90 18.61
N ILE A 38 17.67 6.75 19.86
CA ILE A 38 16.31 6.29 20.18
C ILE A 38 15.25 7.27 19.65
N VAL A 39 15.44 8.57 19.91
CA VAL A 39 14.52 9.61 19.44
C VAL A 39 14.47 9.66 17.90
N SER A 40 15.63 9.56 17.24
CA SER A 40 15.70 9.56 15.78
C SER A 40 15.01 8.36 15.15
N ILE A 41 15.17 7.16 15.74
CA ILE A 41 14.47 5.96 15.29
C ILE A 41 12.96 6.12 15.51
N GLY A 42 12.53 6.64 16.66
CA GLY A 42 11.13 6.88 16.96
C GLY A 42 10.47 7.80 15.94
N ASN A 43 11.06 8.97 15.69
CA ASN A 43 10.55 9.93 14.73
C ASN A 43 10.58 9.38 13.28
N GLY A 44 11.64 8.66 12.91
CA GLY A 44 11.73 8.01 11.61
C GLY A 44 10.67 6.93 11.39
N SER A 45 10.39 6.12 12.40
CA SER A 45 9.34 5.12 12.37
C SER A 45 7.95 5.75 12.23
N GLN A 46 7.69 6.82 12.97
CA GLN A 46 6.41 7.53 12.87
C GLN A 46 6.20 8.12 11.49
N ALA A 47 7.20 8.81 10.93
CA ALA A 47 7.12 9.36 9.57
C ALA A 47 6.95 8.27 8.49
N ALA A 48 7.57 7.10 8.68
CA ALA A 48 7.37 5.97 7.77
C ALA A 48 5.94 5.42 7.83
N ILE A 49 5.37 5.32 9.03
CA ILE A 49 3.98 4.88 9.23
C ILE A 49 3.00 5.90 8.64
N GLU A 50 3.19 7.19 8.88
CA GLU A 50 2.35 8.27 8.31
C GLU A 50 2.36 8.21 6.78
N LYS A 51 3.54 8.06 6.18
CA LYS A 51 3.67 7.93 4.72
C LYS A 51 2.97 6.69 4.17
N GLU A 52 3.04 5.57 4.88
CA GLU A 52 2.34 4.34 4.51
C GLU A 52 0.82 4.56 4.54
N PHE A 53 0.30 5.19 5.60
CA PHE A 53 -1.12 5.53 5.69
C PHE A 53 -1.57 6.49 4.58
N GLU A 54 -0.76 7.48 4.20
CA GLU A 54 -1.06 8.36 3.05
C GLU A 54 -1.19 7.56 1.75
N THR A 55 -0.36 6.53 1.59
CA THR A 55 -0.39 5.66 0.42
C THR A 55 -1.62 4.75 0.37
N PHE A 56 -2.11 4.30 1.54
CA PHE A 56 -3.33 3.49 1.65
C PHE A 56 -4.64 4.30 1.60
N GLY A 57 -4.60 5.59 1.38
CA GLY A 57 -5.78 6.44 1.26
C GLY A 57 -6.57 6.52 2.57
N THR A 58 -6.08 7.30 3.52
CA THR A 58 -6.68 7.50 4.86
C THR A 58 -8.10 8.11 4.87
N GLY A 59 -8.72 8.28 3.75
CA GLY A 59 -10.09 8.79 3.59
C GLY A 59 -11.05 7.79 2.95
N SER A 60 -10.66 6.52 2.74
CA SER A 60 -11.56 5.57 2.10
C SER A 60 -12.50 4.89 3.11
N LEU A 61 -13.78 4.82 2.75
CA LEU A 61 -14.81 4.08 3.45
C LEU A 61 -15.26 2.92 2.57
N THR A 62 -15.31 1.72 3.14
CA THR A 62 -15.87 0.55 2.44
C THR A 62 -17.28 0.31 2.93
N VAL A 63 -18.24 0.35 2.00
CA VAL A 63 -19.62 -0.02 2.24
C VAL A 63 -19.84 -1.43 1.71
N SER A 64 -20.24 -2.34 2.58
CA SER A 64 -20.53 -3.73 2.19
C SER A 64 -21.77 -4.22 2.88
N LEU A 65 -22.48 -5.12 2.22
CA LEU A 65 -23.64 -5.78 2.80
C LEU A 65 -23.18 -6.81 3.85
N SER A 66 -23.79 -6.77 5.03
CA SER A 66 -23.52 -7.76 6.06
C SER A 66 -24.29 -9.05 5.79
N SER A 67 -23.57 -10.16 5.70
CA SER A 67 -24.17 -11.50 5.48
C SER A 67 -24.88 -12.08 6.71
N TYR A 68 -25.10 -11.31 7.77
CA TYR A 68 -25.68 -11.81 9.02
C TYR A 68 -27.19 -12.00 9.02
N ASN A 69 -27.90 -11.46 8.03
CA ASN A 69 -29.35 -11.61 7.88
C ASN A 69 -29.68 -12.11 6.46
N ASP A 70 -30.88 -12.68 6.27
CA ASP A 70 -31.40 -13.00 4.96
C ASP A 70 -31.46 -11.72 4.11
N ILE A 71 -30.51 -11.58 3.18
CA ILE A 71 -30.41 -10.44 2.27
C ILE A 71 -31.48 -10.64 1.19
N GLU A 72 -32.50 -9.83 1.19
CA GLU A 72 -33.47 -9.80 0.08
C GLU A 72 -32.85 -9.07 -1.12
N THR A 73 -33.34 -9.37 -2.31
CA THR A 73 -32.84 -8.75 -3.56
C THR A 73 -32.92 -7.21 -3.54
N ARG A 74 -33.86 -6.65 -2.77
CA ARG A 74 -34.00 -5.19 -2.57
C ARG A 74 -32.87 -4.55 -1.74
N ASP A 75 -32.12 -5.34 -0.97
CA ASP A 75 -31.09 -4.88 -0.08
C ASP A 75 -29.70 -4.89 -0.77
N LEU A 76 -29.66 -5.29 -2.05
CA LEU A 76 -28.43 -5.28 -2.84
C LEU A 76 -28.05 -3.85 -3.23
N LEU A 77 -26.77 -3.55 -3.17
CA LEU A 77 -26.23 -2.29 -3.69
C LEU A 77 -26.42 -2.24 -5.20
N THR A 78 -27.00 -1.14 -5.67
CA THR A 78 -27.36 -0.92 -7.07
C THR A 78 -26.51 0.19 -7.69
N MET A 79 -26.64 0.40 -9.00
CA MET A 79 -26.00 1.53 -9.67
C MET A 79 -26.62 2.88 -9.26
N ASP A 80 -27.87 2.90 -8.82
CA ASP A 80 -28.53 4.11 -8.31
C ASP A 80 -27.88 4.54 -6.98
N ASP A 81 -27.50 3.58 -6.11
CA ASP A 81 -26.76 3.84 -4.88
C ASP A 81 -25.36 4.41 -5.18
N TYR A 82 -24.71 3.90 -6.23
CA TYR A 82 -23.44 4.43 -6.70
C TYR A 82 -23.54 5.89 -7.14
N ASP A 83 -24.57 6.24 -7.90
CA ASP A 83 -24.79 7.61 -8.35
C ASP A 83 -25.11 8.54 -7.18
N MET A 84 -25.93 8.09 -6.21
CA MET A 84 -26.19 8.82 -4.97
C MET A 84 -24.91 9.08 -4.15
N LEU A 85 -24.03 8.08 -4.03
CA LEU A 85 -22.77 8.23 -3.29
C LEU A 85 -21.84 9.27 -3.91
N LYS A 86 -21.86 9.43 -5.22
CA LYS A 86 -21.07 10.44 -5.95
C LYS A 86 -21.54 11.89 -5.69
N GLU A 87 -22.82 12.07 -5.36
CA GLU A 87 -23.40 13.37 -5.11
C GLU A 87 -23.16 13.87 -3.67
N ILE A 88 -22.64 13.02 -2.78
CA ILE A 88 -22.39 13.39 -1.37
C ILE A 88 -21.22 14.38 -1.31
N GLU A 89 -21.43 15.51 -0.65
CA GLU A 89 -20.39 16.50 -0.42
C GLU A 89 -19.22 15.88 0.38
N GLY A 90 -17.99 16.04 -0.13
CA GLY A 90 -16.78 15.47 0.45
C GLY A 90 -16.39 14.11 -0.13
N VAL A 91 -17.21 13.49 -0.98
CA VAL A 91 -16.84 12.27 -1.72
C VAL A 91 -16.20 12.67 -3.05
N SER A 92 -14.93 12.32 -3.24
CA SER A 92 -14.19 12.62 -4.48
C SER A 92 -14.27 11.49 -5.50
N TYR A 93 -14.23 10.25 -5.04
CA TYR A 93 -14.22 9.05 -5.89
C TYR A 93 -15.07 7.95 -5.27
N VAL A 94 -15.76 7.20 -6.11
CA VAL A 94 -16.55 6.02 -5.70
C VAL A 94 -16.18 4.86 -6.62
N ASN A 95 -15.78 3.73 -6.03
CA ASN A 95 -15.44 2.53 -6.78
C ASN A 95 -16.32 1.36 -6.36
N PRO A 96 -17.39 1.07 -7.10
CA PRO A 96 -18.14 -0.17 -6.91
C PRO A 96 -17.25 -1.34 -7.30
N THR A 97 -17.02 -2.24 -6.36
CA THR A 97 -16.24 -3.45 -6.60
C THR A 97 -17.15 -4.67 -6.73
N TYR A 98 -16.92 -5.45 -7.75
CA TYR A 98 -17.57 -6.74 -7.90
C TYR A 98 -16.52 -7.85 -7.83
N SER A 99 -16.57 -8.61 -6.75
CA SER A 99 -15.75 -9.81 -6.62
C SER A 99 -16.51 -11.00 -7.19
N GLY A 100 -16.06 -11.48 -8.33
CA GLY A 100 -16.67 -12.63 -8.99
C GLY A 100 -16.47 -13.92 -8.20
N GLN A 101 -17.28 -14.93 -8.54
CA GLN A 101 -17.09 -16.29 -8.05
C GLN A 101 -15.70 -16.81 -8.40
N SER A 102 -15.27 -17.90 -7.74
CA SER A 102 -13.97 -18.55 -7.96
C SER A 102 -13.61 -18.63 -9.43
N THR A 103 -12.64 -17.83 -9.83
CA THR A 103 -12.16 -17.75 -11.20
C THR A 103 -10.85 -18.50 -11.29
N TYR A 104 -10.68 -19.28 -12.34
CA TYR A 104 -9.44 -19.98 -12.63
C TYR A 104 -8.75 -19.32 -13.82
N ILE A 105 -7.46 -19.08 -13.69
CA ILE A 105 -6.62 -18.61 -14.77
C ILE A 105 -5.81 -19.76 -15.34
N LYS A 106 -5.72 -19.84 -16.66
CA LYS A 106 -4.87 -20.81 -17.32
C LYS A 106 -3.42 -20.33 -17.30
N LEU A 107 -2.53 -21.17 -16.79
CA LEU A 107 -1.10 -20.89 -16.74
C LEU A 107 -0.39 -21.23 -18.06
N LEU A 108 0.90 -20.91 -18.11
CA LEU A 108 1.78 -21.26 -19.23
C LEU A 108 1.78 -22.77 -19.49
N ASP A 109 1.74 -23.60 -18.44
CA ASP A 109 1.45 -25.03 -18.59
C ASP A 109 -0.06 -25.25 -18.83
N PRO A 110 -0.46 -25.78 -20.00
CA PRO A 110 -1.86 -25.98 -20.35
C PRO A 110 -2.63 -26.92 -19.43
N GLN A 111 -1.94 -27.74 -18.64
CA GLN A 111 -2.53 -28.67 -17.68
C GLN A 111 -2.70 -28.07 -16.30
N GLU A 112 -2.04 -26.97 -16.02
CA GLU A 112 -2.18 -26.26 -14.75
C GLU A 112 -3.20 -25.13 -14.82
N THR A 113 -4.10 -25.12 -13.86
CA THR A 113 -5.00 -23.98 -13.59
C THR A 113 -4.86 -23.58 -12.13
N LYS A 114 -4.79 -22.29 -11.85
CA LYS A 114 -4.80 -21.80 -10.47
C LYS A 114 -5.99 -20.87 -10.24
N SER A 115 -6.49 -20.89 -9.03
CA SER A 115 -7.52 -19.94 -8.65
C SER A 115 -6.94 -18.53 -8.69
N ALA A 116 -7.70 -17.62 -9.26
CA ALA A 116 -7.37 -16.21 -9.34
C ALA A 116 -8.52 -15.39 -8.75
N SER A 117 -8.19 -14.40 -7.95
CA SER A 117 -9.16 -13.40 -7.53
C SER A 117 -9.31 -12.39 -8.66
N VAL A 118 -10.51 -12.24 -9.16
CA VAL A 118 -10.84 -11.26 -10.20
C VAL A 118 -11.86 -10.30 -9.62
N THR A 119 -11.51 -9.03 -9.60
CA THR A 119 -12.37 -7.96 -9.10
C THR A 119 -12.70 -7.02 -10.25
N GLY A 120 -13.99 -6.80 -10.48
CA GLY A 120 -14.46 -5.74 -11.36
C GLY A 120 -14.33 -4.40 -10.64
N VAL A 121 -13.83 -3.40 -11.34
CA VAL A 121 -13.62 -2.05 -10.80
C VAL A 121 -13.96 -0.99 -11.85
N THR A 122 -14.17 0.24 -11.40
CA THR A 122 -14.31 1.40 -12.29
C THR A 122 -12.96 2.12 -12.50
N ALA A 123 -12.96 3.14 -13.32
CA ALA A 123 -11.78 3.99 -13.53
C ALA A 123 -11.34 4.72 -12.25
N ASP A 124 -12.27 5.01 -11.35
CA ASP A 124 -12.02 5.70 -10.08
C ASP A 124 -11.14 4.88 -9.12
N ALA A 125 -11.10 3.54 -9.28
CA ALA A 125 -10.22 2.67 -8.51
C ALA A 125 -8.75 3.09 -8.58
N LYS A 126 -8.32 3.69 -9.68
CA LYS A 126 -6.96 4.22 -9.83
C LYS A 126 -6.61 5.25 -8.74
N TYR A 127 -7.57 6.07 -8.36
CA TYR A 127 -7.36 7.15 -7.38
C TYR A 127 -7.52 6.67 -5.94
N ILE A 128 -8.27 5.61 -5.73
CA ILE A 128 -8.52 5.01 -4.41
C ILE A 128 -7.39 4.06 -4.05
N ASP A 129 -7.03 3.14 -4.94
CA ASP A 129 -6.02 2.10 -4.71
C ASP A 129 -4.60 2.57 -5.01
N ASN A 130 -4.46 3.69 -5.73
CA ASN A 130 -3.19 4.30 -6.15
C ASN A 130 -2.13 3.29 -6.62
N PRO A 131 -2.45 2.39 -7.56
CA PRO A 131 -1.56 1.31 -7.96
C PRO A 131 -0.35 1.86 -8.75
N THR A 132 0.83 1.38 -8.43
CA THR A 132 2.03 1.65 -9.22
C THR A 132 2.04 0.77 -10.46
N MET A 133 1.96 1.38 -11.64
CA MET A 133 2.03 0.67 -12.92
C MET A 133 3.48 0.48 -13.33
N LEU A 134 3.89 -0.77 -13.56
CA LEU A 134 5.22 -1.07 -14.11
C LEU A 134 5.23 -0.85 -15.61
N TYR A 135 4.21 -1.34 -16.31
CA TYR A 135 4.03 -1.23 -17.77
C TYR A 135 2.57 -0.95 -18.10
N GLY A 136 2.34 -0.24 -19.20
CA GLY A 136 1.00 0.02 -19.71
C GLY A 136 0.23 1.10 -18.92
N ARG A 137 -1.08 0.92 -18.81
CA ARG A 137 -1.98 1.87 -18.16
C ARG A 137 -3.04 1.17 -17.32
N TYR A 138 -3.61 1.90 -16.39
CA TYR A 138 -4.79 1.45 -15.65
C TYR A 138 -6.07 1.53 -16.50
N ILE A 139 -7.16 0.93 -16.02
CA ILE A 139 -8.48 0.98 -16.62
C ILE A 139 -8.93 2.44 -16.70
N SER A 140 -9.41 2.86 -17.87
CA SER A 140 -9.91 4.21 -18.12
C SER A 140 -11.43 4.24 -18.15
N GLN A 141 -12.03 5.42 -18.02
CA GLN A 141 -13.47 5.59 -18.14
C GLN A 141 -14.00 5.13 -19.51
N ASN A 142 -13.26 5.37 -20.58
CA ASN A 142 -13.60 4.91 -21.92
C ASN A 142 -13.67 3.37 -22.03
N ASP A 143 -12.81 2.65 -21.30
CA ASP A 143 -12.87 1.18 -21.26
C ASP A 143 -14.14 0.68 -20.58
N VAL A 144 -14.56 1.38 -19.52
CA VAL A 144 -15.80 1.07 -18.79
C VAL A 144 -17.03 1.36 -19.66
N ASP A 145 -17.08 2.55 -20.27
CA ASP A 145 -18.22 3.00 -21.08
C ASP A 145 -18.42 2.13 -22.32
N MET A 146 -17.32 1.78 -22.98
CA MET A 146 -17.31 0.91 -24.16
C MET A 146 -17.35 -0.59 -23.82
N ARG A 147 -17.33 -0.95 -22.54
CA ARG A 147 -17.27 -2.34 -22.08
C ARG A 147 -16.15 -3.14 -22.74
N THR A 148 -14.98 -2.54 -22.87
CA THR A 148 -13.82 -3.21 -23.47
C THR A 148 -13.30 -4.29 -22.55
N ASN A 149 -12.89 -5.43 -23.12
CA ASN A 149 -12.31 -6.53 -22.36
C ASN A 149 -10.84 -6.25 -22.05
N VAL A 150 -10.60 -5.46 -21.01
CA VAL A 150 -9.26 -5.12 -20.52
C VAL A 150 -9.08 -5.60 -19.08
N ALA A 151 -7.87 -5.95 -18.71
CA ALA A 151 -7.52 -6.34 -17.35
C ALA A 151 -6.16 -5.78 -16.96
N VAL A 152 -6.04 -5.41 -15.69
CA VAL A 152 -4.77 -5.09 -15.05
C VAL A 152 -4.38 -6.28 -14.20
N ILE A 153 -3.15 -6.74 -14.33
CA ILE A 153 -2.63 -7.90 -13.60
C ILE A 153 -1.38 -7.49 -12.83
N ASN A 154 -1.09 -8.18 -11.74
CA ASN A 154 0.16 -7.98 -11.02
C ASN A 154 1.31 -8.73 -11.72
N ASP A 155 2.54 -8.34 -11.39
CA ASP A 155 3.80 -8.92 -11.89
C ASP A 155 3.87 -10.44 -11.68
N THR A 156 3.48 -10.90 -10.51
CA THR A 156 3.45 -12.34 -10.16
C THR A 156 2.50 -13.13 -11.07
N THR A 157 1.35 -12.55 -11.44
CA THR A 157 0.42 -13.17 -12.38
C THR A 157 0.99 -13.17 -13.78
N ALA A 158 1.61 -12.07 -14.23
CA ALA A 158 2.27 -12.00 -15.52
C ALA A 158 3.34 -13.09 -15.68
N LEU A 159 4.20 -13.25 -14.69
CA LEU A 159 5.22 -14.30 -14.67
C LEU A 159 4.64 -15.72 -14.72
N LYS A 160 3.53 -15.97 -14.04
CA LYS A 160 2.89 -17.31 -14.03
C LYS A 160 2.15 -17.64 -15.31
N VAL A 161 1.57 -16.63 -15.96
CA VAL A 161 0.72 -16.82 -17.16
C VAL A 161 1.56 -16.77 -18.44
N PHE A 162 2.51 -15.84 -18.51
CA PHE A 162 3.31 -15.57 -19.72
C PHE A 162 4.77 -16.00 -19.59
N GLY A 163 5.26 -16.27 -18.37
CA GLY A 163 6.66 -16.64 -18.12
C GLY A 163 7.61 -15.44 -18.01
N HIS A 164 7.12 -14.22 -18.26
CA HIS A 164 7.88 -12.96 -18.20
C HIS A 164 6.99 -11.80 -17.78
N CYS A 165 7.61 -10.71 -17.36
CA CYS A 165 6.91 -9.48 -16.96
C CYS A 165 7.66 -8.29 -17.56
N ASP A 166 7.35 -7.99 -18.82
CA ASP A 166 7.91 -6.87 -19.58
C ASP A 166 6.84 -6.25 -20.50
N GLU A 167 7.20 -5.28 -21.31
CA GLU A 167 6.27 -4.58 -22.21
C GLU A 167 5.61 -5.51 -23.24
N SER A 168 6.18 -6.67 -23.54
CA SER A 168 5.61 -7.60 -24.53
C SER A 168 4.31 -8.27 -24.04
N VAL A 169 4.05 -8.24 -22.74
CA VAL A 169 2.80 -8.74 -22.14
C VAL A 169 1.61 -7.83 -22.46
N LEU A 170 1.87 -6.58 -22.84
CA LEU A 170 0.80 -5.63 -23.15
C LEU A 170 0.01 -6.04 -24.40
N GLY A 171 -1.30 -6.17 -24.25
CA GLY A 171 -2.20 -6.59 -25.33
C GLY A 171 -2.38 -8.10 -25.49
N GLU A 172 -1.65 -8.90 -24.73
CA GLU A 172 -1.85 -10.34 -24.66
C GLU A 172 -3.20 -10.71 -24.04
N LYS A 173 -3.74 -11.87 -24.42
CA LYS A 173 -5.07 -12.32 -23.97
C LYS A 173 -4.96 -13.35 -22.85
N ILE A 174 -5.67 -13.09 -21.77
CA ILE A 174 -5.82 -14.01 -20.64
C ILE A 174 -7.15 -14.73 -20.74
N LYS A 175 -7.13 -16.06 -20.59
CA LYS A 175 -8.34 -16.87 -20.51
C LYS A 175 -8.72 -17.10 -19.06
N LEU A 176 -9.87 -16.55 -18.68
CA LEU A 176 -10.48 -16.78 -17.39
C LEU A 176 -11.57 -17.85 -17.52
N LYS A 177 -11.59 -18.81 -16.62
CA LYS A 177 -12.66 -19.79 -16.47
C LYS A 177 -13.39 -19.48 -15.16
N THR A 178 -14.64 -19.06 -15.26
CA THR A 178 -15.50 -18.92 -14.10
C THR A 178 -16.16 -20.27 -13.83
N TRP A 179 -16.12 -20.72 -12.59
CA TRP A 179 -16.87 -21.92 -12.19
C TRP A 179 -18.35 -21.54 -12.12
N LYS A 180 -19.14 -22.04 -13.07
CA LYS A 180 -20.60 -22.03 -12.95
C LYS A 180 -20.95 -23.20 -12.04
N GLY A 181 -21.31 -22.92 -10.79
CA GLY A 181 -21.94 -23.92 -9.93
C GLY A 181 -23.09 -24.53 -10.68
N THR A 182 -23.10 -25.85 -10.79
CA THR A 182 -24.31 -26.60 -11.18
C THR A 182 -25.33 -26.34 -10.11
N GLY A 183 -26.33 -25.50 -10.45
CA GLY A 183 -27.57 -25.38 -9.67
C GLY A 183 -28.41 -26.66 -9.78
#